data_34ddb9b48785a64e769d9e9801cfc993
#
_entry.id   34ddb9b48785a64e769d9e9801cfc993
#
_cell.length_a   1.000
_cell.length_b   1.000
_cell.length_c   1.000
_cell.angle_alpha   90.00
_cell.angle_beta   90.00
_cell.angle_gamma   90.00
#
_symmetry.space_group_name_H-M   'P 1'
#
loop_
_entity.id
_entity.type
_entity.pdbx_description
1 polymer ?
#
loop_
_entity_poly.entity_id
_entity_poly.type
_entity_poly.pdbx_seq_one_letter_code
_entity_poly.pdbx_strand_id
1 'polypeptide(L)'
;MKRITIYDVAKEADVSLATVSRVINDSNVVREDTRLRVQQAIEKLGYKPNAIAQGLALSKTTTISIVMSEKLFAYNAKILNGLMDVAKIYNYNIMFHTTSKGISKMQDVIESIIKSRVDGVILFNDNFSEDEMEVLHEYQIPMVVVGSKLKGQKIGNVGNVYIDFERMAYEFVNECFGKGIDDISMVEDKLNLSMMEQLKAGVDRAYAEKGLVFDKYVTYDDSYKSSYTFLSDYYKSHKPSRMVITFRDSQAIALMNACKESGYSIPDDTELVCILNSKYLTMMRPTISTYNIPEYDLGAV
;
A
#
# COMPACT_ATOMS: atom_id res chain seq x y z
N MET A 1 -17.95 37.95 -3.87
CA MET A 1 -17.02 38.44 -2.83
C MET A 1 -15.60 38.49 -3.40
N LYS A 2 -14.89 39.59 -3.25
CA LYS A 2 -13.49 39.72 -3.68
C LYS A 2 -12.62 38.88 -2.74
N ARG A 3 -11.79 38.00 -3.29
CA ARG A 3 -10.88 37.15 -2.52
C ARG A 3 -9.82 38.04 -1.88
N ILE A 4 -9.67 38.00 -0.56
CA ILE A 4 -8.61 38.71 0.19
C ILE A 4 -7.26 38.14 -0.21
N THR A 5 -6.31 39.03 -0.45
CA THR A 5 -4.97 38.70 -0.92
C THR A 5 -3.91 39.11 0.10
N ILE A 6 -2.70 38.63 -0.08
CA ILE A 6 -1.53 39.00 0.75
C ILE A 6 -1.25 40.51 0.65
N TYR A 7 -1.62 41.17 -0.46
CA TYR A 7 -1.52 42.63 -0.64
C TYR A 7 -2.46 43.39 0.29
N ASP A 8 -3.69 42.86 0.49
CA ASP A 8 -4.64 43.45 1.40
C ASP A 8 -4.17 43.39 2.86
N VAL A 9 -3.52 42.26 3.24
CA VAL A 9 -2.89 42.09 4.58
C VAL A 9 -1.72 43.04 4.76
N ALA A 10 -0.85 43.19 3.77
CA ALA A 10 0.29 44.10 3.80
C ALA A 10 -0.17 45.55 3.99
N LYS A 11 -1.22 45.95 3.29
CA LYS A 11 -1.82 47.26 3.42
C LYS A 11 -2.48 47.52 4.78
N GLU A 12 -3.21 46.53 5.30
CA GLU A 12 -3.89 46.63 6.62
C GLU A 12 -2.85 46.68 7.77
N ALA A 13 -1.77 45.88 7.70
CA ALA A 13 -0.74 45.85 8.72
C ALA A 13 0.31 46.96 8.59
N ASP A 14 0.25 47.77 7.55
CA ASP A 14 1.21 48.83 7.21
C ASP A 14 2.66 48.30 7.18
N VAL A 15 2.87 47.22 6.40
CA VAL A 15 4.17 46.60 6.20
C VAL A 15 4.39 46.15 4.76
N SER A 16 5.64 45.82 4.42
CA SER A 16 5.94 45.30 3.09
C SER A 16 5.38 43.90 2.88
N LEU A 17 5.14 43.54 1.63
CA LEU A 17 4.72 42.18 1.24
C LEU A 17 5.72 41.12 1.73
N ALA A 18 7.02 41.41 1.67
CA ALA A 18 8.06 40.53 2.15
C ALA A 18 7.98 40.30 3.67
N THR A 19 7.55 41.33 4.43
CA THR A 19 7.35 41.20 5.87
C THR A 19 6.16 40.30 6.18
N VAL A 20 5.04 40.45 5.48
CA VAL A 20 3.87 39.56 5.64
C VAL A 20 4.24 38.11 5.31
N SER A 21 4.93 37.90 4.19
CA SER A 21 5.41 36.56 3.79
C SER A 21 6.32 35.92 4.85
N ARG A 22 7.23 36.69 5.45
CA ARG A 22 8.11 36.20 6.53
C ARG A 22 7.33 35.83 7.79
N VAL A 23 6.31 36.61 8.15
CA VAL A 23 5.44 36.28 9.31
C VAL A 23 4.65 35.01 9.05
N ILE A 24 4.06 34.86 7.85
CA ILE A 24 3.27 33.68 7.46
C ILE A 24 4.15 32.41 7.46
N ASN A 25 5.43 32.53 7.09
CA ASN A 25 6.38 31.41 7.05
C ASN A 25 7.19 31.27 8.36
N ASP A 26 6.72 31.88 9.45
CA ASP A 26 7.28 31.80 10.79
C ASP A 26 8.79 32.14 10.89
N SER A 27 9.24 33.11 10.10
CA SER A 27 10.62 33.55 10.08
C SER A 27 10.98 34.32 11.36
N ASN A 28 12.05 33.91 12.04
CA ASN A 28 12.54 34.55 13.27
C ASN A 28 13.14 35.96 13.07
N VAL A 29 13.22 36.44 11.83
CA VAL A 29 13.83 37.75 11.48
C VAL A 29 12.87 38.92 11.69
N VAL A 30 11.57 38.66 11.95
CA VAL A 30 10.56 39.72 12.12
C VAL A 30 10.41 40.04 13.61
N ARG A 31 10.45 41.37 13.94
CA ARG A 31 10.22 41.85 15.30
C ARG A 31 8.83 41.46 15.79
N GLU A 32 8.71 41.20 17.09
CA GLU A 32 7.46 40.72 17.70
C GLU A 32 6.29 41.67 17.53
N ASP A 33 6.50 42.98 17.67
CA ASP A 33 5.46 44.02 17.45
C ASP A 33 4.93 44.00 16.03
N THR A 34 5.81 43.80 15.07
CA THR A 34 5.44 43.71 13.65
C THR A 34 4.73 42.37 13.35
N ARG A 35 5.16 41.28 13.98
CA ARG A 35 4.49 40.00 13.88
C ARG A 35 3.04 40.08 14.36
N LEU A 36 2.82 40.68 15.54
CA LEU A 36 1.49 40.83 16.11
C LEU A 36 0.56 41.67 15.21
N ARG A 37 1.06 42.78 14.64
CA ARG A 37 0.27 43.59 13.70
C ARG A 37 -0.17 42.80 12.46
N VAL A 38 0.73 42.01 11.90
CA VAL A 38 0.42 41.18 10.73
C VAL A 38 -0.59 40.09 11.09
N GLN A 39 -0.44 39.43 12.23
CA GLN A 39 -1.39 38.43 12.71
C GLN A 39 -2.79 38.99 12.92
N GLN A 40 -2.88 40.17 13.55
CA GLN A 40 -4.17 40.85 13.73
C GLN A 40 -4.81 41.24 12.39
N ALA A 41 -4.01 41.67 11.42
CA ALA A 41 -4.53 41.99 10.08
C ALA A 41 -5.03 40.72 9.36
N ILE A 42 -4.33 39.59 9.49
CA ILE A 42 -4.73 38.27 8.95
C ILE A 42 -6.10 37.88 9.54
N GLU A 43 -6.25 37.94 10.86
CA GLU A 43 -7.50 37.61 11.57
C GLU A 43 -8.65 38.53 11.18
N LYS A 44 -8.43 39.83 11.20
CA LYS A 44 -9.41 40.85 10.86
C LYS A 44 -9.95 40.68 9.43
N LEU A 45 -9.07 40.37 8.48
CA LEU A 45 -9.45 40.23 7.08
C LEU A 45 -9.93 38.82 6.73
N GLY A 46 -9.77 37.85 7.63
CA GLY A 46 -10.02 36.41 7.35
C GLY A 46 -9.15 35.88 6.23
N TYR A 47 -7.91 36.40 6.11
CA TYR A 47 -6.98 35.96 5.06
C TYR A 47 -6.52 34.55 5.33
N LYS A 48 -6.61 33.72 4.31
CA LYS A 48 -5.99 32.37 4.32
C LYS A 48 -4.85 32.33 3.31
N PRO A 49 -3.63 31.98 3.74
CA PRO A 49 -2.50 31.85 2.84
C PRO A 49 -2.83 30.93 1.65
N ASN A 50 -2.34 31.28 0.48
CA ASN A 50 -2.50 30.44 -0.69
C ASN A 50 -1.34 29.43 -0.74
N ALA A 51 -1.64 28.15 -0.52
CA ALA A 51 -0.65 27.08 -0.53
C ALA A 51 0.14 27.02 -1.84
N ILE A 52 -0.49 27.33 -2.98
CA ILE A 52 0.21 27.38 -4.28
C ILE A 52 1.26 28.50 -4.30
N ALA A 53 0.92 29.69 -3.77
CA ALA A 53 1.87 30.81 -3.71
C ALA A 53 3.01 30.53 -2.72
N GLN A 54 2.73 29.87 -1.60
CA GLN A 54 3.75 29.43 -0.65
C GLN A 54 4.67 28.37 -1.27
N GLY A 55 4.11 27.38 -1.96
CA GLY A 55 4.85 26.35 -2.67
C GLY A 55 5.79 26.90 -3.72
N LEU A 56 5.33 27.90 -4.50
CA LEU A 56 6.19 28.60 -5.46
C LEU A 56 7.38 29.30 -4.82
N ALA A 57 7.16 29.93 -3.65
CA ALA A 57 8.22 30.63 -2.91
C ALA A 57 9.24 29.68 -2.28
N LEU A 58 8.82 28.47 -1.91
CA LEU A 58 9.64 27.45 -1.24
C LEU A 58 10.18 26.39 -2.22
N SER A 59 9.81 26.47 -3.51
CA SER A 59 10.07 25.42 -4.51
C SER A 59 9.58 24.02 -4.06
N LYS A 60 8.51 24.00 -3.25
CA LYS A 60 7.85 22.79 -2.73
C LYS A 60 6.35 22.93 -2.89
N THR A 61 5.70 21.89 -3.36
CA THR A 61 4.22 21.86 -3.51
C THR A 61 3.51 21.32 -2.28
N THR A 62 4.28 20.77 -1.32
CA THR A 62 3.75 20.01 -0.18
C THR A 62 2.70 18.99 -0.62
N THR A 63 2.99 18.31 -1.71
CA THR A 63 2.10 17.30 -2.30
C THR A 63 2.90 16.05 -2.64
N ILE A 64 2.39 14.90 -2.21
CA ILE A 64 2.90 13.57 -2.56
C ILE A 64 1.86 12.90 -3.45
N SER A 65 2.32 12.29 -4.53
CA SER A 65 1.50 11.47 -5.41
C SER A 65 1.53 10.00 -4.97
N ILE A 66 0.38 9.37 -4.91
CA ILE A 66 0.25 7.92 -4.70
C ILE A 66 -0.31 7.32 -5.97
N VAL A 67 0.36 6.29 -6.47
CA VAL A 67 -0.07 5.54 -7.65
C VAL A 67 -0.30 4.09 -7.27
N MET A 68 -1.52 3.60 -7.53
CA MET A 68 -1.88 2.21 -7.26
C MET A 68 -2.96 1.70 -8.21
N SER A 69 -3.06 0.38 -8.35
CA SER A 69 -4.15 -0.23 -9.08
C SER A 69 -5.49 -0.04 -8.34
N GLU A 70 -6.53 0.33 -9.04
CA GLU A 70 -7.89 0.45 -8.51
C GLU A 70 -8.34 -0.83 -7.77
N LYS A 71 -7.98 -2.00 -8.29
CA LYS A 71 -8.31 -3.28 -7.67
C LYS A 71 -7.68 -3.49 -6.30
N LEU A 72 -6.52 -2.89 -6.06
CA LEU A 72 -5.79 -3.04 -4.81
C LEU A 72 -6.18 -2.01 -3.75
N PHE A 73 -6.95 -0.99 -4.11
CA PHE A 73 -7.32 0.10 -3.19
C PHE A 73 -8.00 -0.42 -1.92
N ALA A 74 -8.95 -1.35 -2.05
CA ALA A 74 -9.69 -1.90 -0.92
C ALA A 74 -8.80 -2.74 0.02
N TYR A 75 -7.77 -3.39 -0.51
CA TYR A 75 -6.86 -4.24 0.27
C TYR A 75 -5.76 -3.44 0.99
N ASN A 76 -5.45 -2.23 0.51
CA ASN A 76 -4.39 -1.39 1.07
C ASN A 76 -4.92 -0.29 2.03
N ALA A 77 -6.17 -0.37 2.46
CA ALA A 77 -6.79 0.68 3.28
C ALA A 77 -6.02 1.02 4.56
N LYS A 78 -5.44 0.03 5.24
CA LYS A 78 -4.66 0.25 6.45
C LYS A 78 -3.30 0.90 6.15
N ILE A 79 -2.65 0.50 5.06
CA ILE A 79 -1.41 1.12 4.59
C ILE A 79 -1.67 2.60 4.25
N LEU A 80 -2.75 2.86 3.52
CA LEU A 80 -3.17 4.21 3.18
C LEU A 80 -3.47 5.06 4.41
N ASN A 81 -4.09 4.49 5.46
CA ASN A 81 -4.33 5.21 6.72
C ASN A 81 -3.00 5.63 7.38
N GLY A 82 -2.02 4.73 7.49
CA GLY A 82 -0.70 5.05 8.02
C GLY A 82 -0.05 6.20 7.25
N LEU A 83 -0.05 6.11 5.93
CA LEU A 83 0.50 7.13 5.05
C LEU A 83 -0.22 8.48 5.19
N MET A 84 -1.56 8.46 5.25
CA MET A 84 -2.35 9.70 5.41
C MET A 84 -2.11 10.38 6.76
N ASP A 85 -1.95 9.62 7.83
CA ASP A 85 -1.64 10.16 9.16
C ASP A 85 -0.26 10.84 9.17
N VAL A 86 0.75 10.22 8.57
CA VAL A 86 2.09 10.81 8.44
C VAL A 86 2.06 12.05 7.54
N ALA A 87 1.39 11.97 6.39
CA ALA A 87 1.23 13.12 5.51
C ALA A 87 0.58 14.32 6.24
N LYS A 88 -0.42 14.07 7.07
CA LYS A 88 -1.08 15.09 7.89
C LYS A 88 -0.14 15.70 8.93
N ILE A 89 0.69 14.90 9.61
CA ILE A 89 1.68 15.37 10.58
C ILE A 89 2.67 16.34 9.91
N TYR A 90 3.11 16.02 8.70
CA TYR A 90 4.05 16.83 7.94
C TYR A 90 3.40 17.89 7.04
N ASN A 91 2.08 18.06 7.13
CA ASN A 91 1.29 19.00 6.32
C ASN A 91 1.43 18.79 4.80
N TYR A 92 1.53 17.53 4.37
CA TYR A 92 1.50 17.15 2.97
C TYR A 92 0.07 16.87 2.49
N ASN A 93 -0.24 17.33 1.29
CA ASN A 93 -1.42 16.90 0.55
C ASN A 93 -1.11 15.59 -0.17
N ILE A 94 -2.14 14.78 -0.37
CA ILE A 94 -2.03 13.53 -1.11
C ILE A 94 -2.83 13.64 -2.41
N MET A 95 -2.20 13.31 -3.52
CA MET A 95 -2.82 13.18 -4.82
C MET A 95 -2.84 11.70 -5.21
N PHE A 96 -4.03 11.17 -5.48
CA PHE A 96 -4.19 9.78 -5.90
C PHE A 96 -4.26 9.65 -7.41
N HIS A 97 -3.51 8.69 -7.95
CA HIS A 97 -3.64 8.21 -9.31
C HIS A 97 -3.96 6.72 -9.27
N THR A 98 -5.05 6.34 -9.93
CA THR A 98 -5.41 4.94 -10.07
C THR A 98 -5.09 4.44 -11.46
N THR A 99 -4.52 3.25 -11.54
CA THR A 99 -4.30 2.56 -12.81
C THR A 99 -5.37 1.48 -12.98
N SER A 100 -6.09 1.53 -14.09
CA SER A 100 -7.03 0.48 -14.47
C SER A 100 -6.77 0.05 -15.91
N LYS A 101 -6.93 -1.24 -16.19
CA LYS A 101 -6.77 -1.75 -17.56
C LYS A 101 -7.75 -1.02 -18.51
N GLY A 102 -7.21 -0.17 -19.39
CA GLY A 102 -7.94 0.45 -20.50
C GLY A 102 -8.41 1.90 -20.29
N ILE A 103 -8.33 2.48 -19.09
CA ILE A 103 -8.85 3.85 -18.84
C ILE A 103 -7.73 4.87 -18.71
N SER A 104 -6.62 4.57 -18.05
CA SER A 104 -5.45 5.43 -18.00
C SER A 104 -4.20 4.65 -18.40
N LYS A 105 -3.52 5.16 -19.43
CA LYS A 105 -2.19 4.65 -19.75
C LYS A 105 -1.24 5.13 -18.65
N MET A 106 -0.27 4.30 -18.28
CA MET A 106 0.74 4.68 -17.30
C MET A 106 1.46 5.98 -17.68
N GLN A 107 1.68 6.21 -18.98
CA GLN A 107 2.23 7.45 -19.50
C GLN A 107 1.42 8.68 -19.11
N ASP A 108 0.07 8.60 -19.14
CA ASP A 108 -0.80 9.73 -18.74
C ASP A 108 -0.67 10.03 -17.23
N VAL A 109 -0.47 8.99 -16.43
CA VAL A 109 -0.23 9.11 -14.97
C VAL A 109 1.13 9.78 -14.72
N ILE A 110 2.19 9.33 -15.37
CA ILE A 110 3.54 9.91 -15.27
C ILE A 110 3.50 11.38 -15.68
N GLU A 111 2.87 11.70 -16.83
CA GLU A 111 2.73 13.06 -17.30
C GLU A 111 1.97 13.96 -16.31
N SER A 112 0.91 13.44 -15.69
CA SER A 112 0.15 14.13 -14.65
C SER A 112 1.00 14.42 -13.42
N ILE A 113 1.80 13.45 -12.96
CA ILE A 113 2.74 13.59 -11.85
C ILE A 113 3.75 14.72 -12.14
N ILE A 114 4.39 14.67 -13.29
CA ILE A 114 5.37 15.67 -13.72
C ILE A 114 4.75 17.07 -13.78
N LYS A 115 3.57 17.21 -14.43
CA LYS A 115 2.84 18.48 -14.52
C LYS A 115 2.42 19.04 -13.16
N SER A 116 2.09 18.17 -12.21
CA SER A 116 1.67 18.55 -10.87
C SER A 116 2.83 18.99 -9.97
N ARG A 117 4.08 18.80 -10.39
CA ARG A 117 5.30 19.16 -9.63
C ARG A 117 5.26 18.64 -8.19
N VAL A 118 4.84 17.41 -8.00
CA VAL A 118 4.80 16.79 -6.67
C VAL A 118 6.20 16.70 -6.06
N ASP A 119 6.29 16.73 -4.74
CA ASP A 119 7.56 16.66 -4.03
C ASP A 119 8.08 15.21 -3.92
N GLY A 120 7.23 14.23 -4.20
CA GLY A 120 7.59 12.83 -4.22
C GLY A 120 6.44 11.95 -4.69
N VAL A 121 6.77 10.70 -5.01
CA VAL A 121 5.83 9.69 -5.50
C VAL A 121 5.95 8.41 -4.69
N ILE A 122 4.82 7.86 -4.30
CA ILE A 122 4.71 6.52 -3.71
C ILE A 122 4.03 5.61 -4.73
N LEU A 123 4.77 4.59 -5.17
CA LEU A 123 4.34 3.62 -6.15
C LEU A 123 3.95 2.33 -5.46
N PHE A 124 2.67 1.99 -5.48
CA PHE A 124 2.21 0.68 -5.05
C PHE A 124 2.38 -0.30 -6.19
N ASN A 125 3.30 -1.15 -5.97
CA ASN A 125 3.75 -2.32 -6.67
C ASN A 125 3.09 -2.78 -7.99
N ASP A 126 3.86 -3.53 -8.78
CA ASP A 126 3.51 -4.40 -9.92
C ASP A 126 3.07 -3.72 -11.21
N ASN A 127 2.89 -2.39 -11.22
CA ASN A 127 2.39 -1.70 -12.39
C ASN A 127 3.42 -0.78 -13.08
N PHE A 128 4.63 -0.65 -12.50
CA PHE A 128 5.69 0.19 -13.05
C PHE A 128 6.83 -0.66 -13.58
N SER A 129 7.18 -0.46 -14.82
CA SER A 129 8.41 -0.97 -15.41
C SER A 129 9.62 -0.14 -14.97
N GLU A 130 10.82 -0.68 -15.13
CA GLU A 130 12.06 0.07 -14.87
C GLU A 130 12.14 1.33 -15.71
N ASP A 131 11.76 1.27 -16.99
CA ASP A 131 11.75 2.41 -17.90
C ASP A 131 10.83 3.54 -17.41
N GLU A 132 9.66 3.20 -16.87
CA GLU A 132 8.69 4.18 -16.34
C GLU A 132 9.22 4.86 -15.06
N MET A 133 9.90 4.11 -14.21
CA MET A 133 10.56 4.66 -13.02
C MET A 133 11.76 5.54 -13.40
N GLU A 134 12.50 5.18 -14.47
CA GLU A 134 13.61 5.97 -14.97
C GLU A 134 13.15 7.34 -15.49
N VAL A 135 12.01 7.42 -16.18
CA VAL A 135 11.41 8.70 -16.57
C VAL A 135 11.14 9.61 -15.36
N LEU A 136 10.55 9.09 -14.27
CA LEU A 136 10.33 9.88 -13.05
C LEU A 136 11.66 10.32 -12.40
N HIS A 137 12.68 9.46 -12.48
CA HIS A 137 14.01 9.75 -11.96
C HIS A 137 14.70 10.88 -12.76
N GLU A 138 14.57 10.91 -14.09
CA GLU A 138 15.10 11.99 -14.93
C GLU A 138 14.53 13.37 -14.54
N TYR A 139 13.27 13.41 -14.07
CA TYR A 139 12.66 14.63 -13.54
C TYR A 139 13.02 14.90 -12.06
N GLN A 140 13.96 14.13 -11.49
CA GLN A 140 14.44 14.26 -10.10
C GLN A 140 13.32 14.16 -9.06
N ILE A 141 12.28 13.39 -9.33
CA ILE A 141 11.17 13.17 -8.40
C ILE A 141 11.56 12.03 -7.45
N PRO A 142 11.66 12.27 -6.13
CA PRO A 142 11.89 11.22 -5.16
C PRO A 142 10.81 10.15 -5.21
N MET A 143 11.20 8.88 -5.13
CA MET A 143 10.27 7.75 -5.25
C MET A 143 10.42 6.77 -4.11
N VAL A 144 9.30 6.22 -3.65
CA VAL A 144 9.24 5.06 -2.77
C VAL A 144 8.34 4.01 -3.40
N VAL A 145 8.85 2.79 -3.52
CA VAL A 145 8.07 1.64 -3.98
C VAL A 145 7.61 0.84 -2.77
N VAL A 146 6.31 0.59 -2.68
CA VAL A 146 5.67 -0.17 -1.59
C VAL A 146 5.14 -1.50 -2.12
N GLY A 147 5.43 -2.59 -1.43
CA GLY A 147 4.84 -3.91 -1.69
C GLY A 147 5.84 -4.98 -2.08
N SER A 148 6.51 -4.90 -3.22
CA SER A 148 7.50 -5.89 -3.63
C SER A 148 8.93 -5.43 -3.39
N LYS A 149 9.78 -6.41 -3.10
CA LYS A 149 11.23 -6.21 -3.05
C LYS A 149 11.76 -5.92 -4.45
N LEU A 150 12.37 -4.75 -4.62
CA LEU A 150 13.03 -4.38 -5.86
C LEU A 150 14.28 -5.26 -6.05
N LYS A 151 14.36 -6.00 -7.16
CA LYS A 151 15.50 -6.85 -7.48
C LYS A 151 16.44 -6.11 -8.42
N GLY A 152 17.64 -5.80 -7.94
CA GLY A 152 18.78 -5.39 -8.78
C GLY A 152 18.66 -4.07 -9.53
N GLN A 153 17.75 -3.20 -9.13
CA GLN A 153 17.52 -1.94 -9.83
C GLN A 153 18.69 -0.96 -9.65
N LYS A 154 19.13 -0.40 -10.77
CA LYS A 154 20.18 0.63 -10.84
C LYS A 154 19.62 2.05 -10.75
N ILE A 155 18.32 2.22 -10.55
CA ILE A 155 17.70 3.54 -10.45
C ILE A 155 18.11 4.15 -9.11
N GLY A 156 18.88 5.23 -9.15
CA GLY A 156 19.41 5.87 -7.95
C GLY A 156 18.28 6.48 -7.09
N ASN A 157 18.45 6.44 -5.76
CA ASN A 157 17.57 7.10 -4.78
C ASN A 157 16.10 6.69 -4.80
N VAL A 158 15.80 5.41 -5.08
CA VAL A 158 14.47 4.83 -4.90
C VAL A 158 14.39 4.16 -3.54
N GLY A 159 13.49 4.63 -2.67
CA GLY A 159 13.16 3.94 -1.42
C GLY A 159 12.33 2.69 -1.72
N ASN A 160 12.52 1.64 -0.92
CA ASN A 160 11.69 0.44 -1.05
C ASN A 160 11.22 -0.04 0.32
N VAL A 161 9.90 -0.10 0.48
CA VAL A 161 9.21 -0.61 1.67
C VAL A 161 8.45 -1.85 1.27
N TYR A 162 8.82 -3.01 1.82
CA TYR A 162 8.25 -4.29 1.39
C TYR A 162 8.15 -5.28 2.54
N ILE A 163 7.32 -6.29 2.34
CA ILE A 163 7.27 -7.48 3.17
C ILE A 163 8.05 -8.58 2.45
N ASP A 164 8.95 -9.24 3.15
CA ASP A 164 9.70 -10.37 2.62
C ASP A 164 8.82 -11.63 2.66
N PHE A 165 7.92 -11.75 1.67
CA PHE A 165 7.01 -12.88 1.55
C PHE A 165 7.73 -14.21 1.30
N GLU A 166 8.90 -14.19 0.65
CA GLU A 166 9.71 -15.38 0.46
C GLU A 166 10.19 -15.93 1.80
N ARG A 167 10.78 -15.06 2.62
CA ARG A 167 11.24 -15.43 3.96
C ARG A 167 10.08 -15.89 4.85
N MET A 168 8.97 -15.18 4.81
CA MET A 168 7.77 -15.50 5.59
C MET A 168 7.25 -16.90 5.26
N ALA A 169 7.09 -17.22 3.97
CA ALA A 169 6.62 -18.54 3.53
C ALA A 169 7.61 -19.65 3.89
N TYR A 170 8.91 -19.40 3.71
CA TYR A 170 9.96 -20.33 4.09
C TYR A 170 9.93 -20.64 5.60
N GLU A 171 9.88 -19.63 6.46
CA GLU A 171 9.82 -19.80 7.91
C GLU A 171 8.55 -20.55 8.33
N PHE A 172 7.40 -20.22 7.74
CA PHE A 172 6.13 -20.88 8.04
C PHE A 172 6.12 -22.36 7.67
N VAL A 173 6.58 -22.72 6.47
CA VAL A 173 6.65 -24.13 6.05
C VAL A 173 7.60 -24.93 6.93
N ASN A 174 8.74 -24.35 7.33
CA ASN A 174 9.65 -25.00 8.27
C ASN A 174 9.03 -25.16 9.68
N GLU A 175 8.19 -24.22 10.12
CA GLU A 175 7.42 -24.39 11.35
C GLU A 175 6.41 -25.55 11.23
N CYS A 176 5.74 -25.68 10.10
CA CYS A 176 4.85 -26.81 9.82
C CYS A 176 5.62 -28.13 9.86
N PHE A 177 6.76 -28.23 9.22
CA PHE A 177 7.63 -29.41 9.28
C PHE A 177 8.07 -29.73 10.72
N GLY A 178 8.41 -28.71 11.51
CA GLY A 178 8.74 -28.85 12.93
C GLY A 178 7.60 -29.44 13.78
N LYS A 179 6.36 -29.22 13.34
CA LYS A 179 5.13 -29.77 13.95
C LYS A 179 4.71 -31.12 13.37
N GLY A 180 5.47 -31.67 12.41
CA GLY A 180 5.15 -32.92 11.71
C GLY A 180 4.08 -32.77 10.63
N ILE A 181 3.83 -31.54 10.17
CA ILE A 181 2.89 -31.25 9.09
C ILE A 181 3.70 -31.08 7.80
N ASP A 182 3.69 -32.07 6.93
CA ASP A 182 4.35 -32.12 5.63
C ASP A 182 3.37 -32.09 4.44
N ASP A 183 2.10 -32.44 4.72
CA ASP A 183 1.02 -32.36 3.75
C ASP A 183 0.45 -30.92 3.71
N ILE A 184 1.08 -30.08 2.91
CA ILE A 184 0.71 -28.68 2.72
C ILE A 184 0.23 -28.47 1.29
N SER A 185 -0.81 -27.65 1.09
CA SER A 185 -1.20 -27.14 -0.22
C SER A 185 -1.34 -25.62 -0.18
N MET A 186 -1.16 -24.98 -1.33
CA MET A 186 -1.21 -23.52 -1.45
C MET A 186 -2.17 -23.09 -2.56
N VAL A 187 -3.09 -22.21 -2.22
CA VAL A 187 -4.00 -21.61 -3.18
C VAL A 187 -3.34 -20.41 -3.85
N GLU A 188 -3.29 -20.43 -5.18
CA GLU A 188 -2.71 -19.36 -5.96
C GLU A 188 -3.63 -18.14 -6.05
N ASP A 189 -3.02 -16.96 -6.03
CA ASP A 189 -3.70 -15.68 -6.29
C ASP A 189 -3.23 -15.12 -7.62
N LYS A 190 -4.20 -14.79 -8.51
CA LYS A 190 -3.91 -14.29 -9.85
C LYS A 190 -3.78 -12.76 -9.92
N LEU A 191 -4.15 -12.06 -8.86
CA LEU A 191 -4.12 -10.59 -8.83
C LEU A 191 -2.78 -10.04 -8.32
N ASN A 192 -2.05 -10.81 -7.49
CA ASN A 192 -0.83 -10.39 -6.83
C ASN A 192 0.34 -11.27 -7.26
N LEU A 193 0.64 -11.28 -8.56
CA LEU A 193 1.61 -12.23 -9.15
C LEU A 193 3.00 -12.14 -8.51
N SER A 194 3.52 -10.94 -8.29
CA SER A 194 4.85 -10.77 -7.69
C SER A 194 4.93 -11.26 -6.24
N MET A 195 3.88 -11.02 -5.44
CA MET A 195 3.81 -11.57 -4.08
C MET A 195 3.68 -13.09 -4.10
N MET A 196 2.89 -13.63 -5.04
CA MET A 196 2.76 -15.07 -5.23
C MET A 196 4.08 -15.73 -5.62
N GLU A 197 4.86 -15.12 -6.52
CA GLU A 197 6.20 -15.62 -6.88
C GLU A 197 7.13 -15.70 -5.67
N GLN A 198 7.11 -14.68 -4.81
CA GLN A 198 7.90 -14.69 -3.57
C GLN A 198 7.43 -15.78 -2.60
N LEU A 199 6.11 -15.93 -2.39
CA LEU A 199 5.55 -16.98 -1.54
C LEU A 199 5.95 -18.38 -2.06
N LYS A 200 5.80 -18.61 -3.37
CA LYS A 200 6.22 -19.87 -4.01
C LYS A 200 7.70 -20.13 -3.80
N ALA A 201 8.55 -19.13 -4.06
CA ALA A 201 9.99 -19.29 -3.85
C ALA A 201 10.34 -19.71 -2.41
N GLY A 202 9.63 -19.14 -1.41
CA GLY A 202 9.81 -19.51 -0.01
C GLY A 202 9.37 -20.94 0.29
N VAL A 203 8.21 -21.35 -0.23
CA VAL A 203 7.70 -22.74 -0.08
C VAL A 203 8.63 -23.72 -0.76
N ASP A 204 8.97 -23.48 -2.03
CA ASP A 204 9.85 -24.36 -2.83
C ASP A 204 11.22 -24.54 -2.18
N ARG A 205 11.78 -23.46 -1.64
CA ARG A 205 13.05 -23.50 -0.91
C ARG A 205 12.97 -24.37 0.34
N ALA A 206 11.89 -24.24 1.13
CA ALA A 206 11.73 -25.06 2.34
C ALA A 206 11.62 -26.55 2.04
N TYR A 207 10.90 -26.91 0.96
CA TYR A 207 10.77 -28.29 0.50
C TYR A 207 12.10 -28.82 -0.07
N ALA A 208 12.79 -28.02 -0.88
CA ALA A 208 14.08 -28.38 -1.48
C ALA A 208 15.15 -28.68 -0.42
N GLU A 209 15.20 -27.96 0.69
CA GLU A 209 16.12 -28.22 1.81
C GLU A 209 15.85 -29.58 2.51
N LYS A 210 14.64 -30.13 2.36
CA LYS A 210 14.28 -31.47 2.80
C LYS A 210 14.45 -32.53 1.72
N GLY A 211 14.94 -32.17 0.53
CA GLY A 211 15.05 -33.08 -0.63
C GLY A 211 13.67 -33.39 -1.26
N LEU A 212 12.66 -32.57 -1.00
CA LEU A 212 11.30 -32.74 -1.51
C LEU A 212 11.01 -31.70 -2.60
N VAL A 213 9.98 -31.96 -3.40
CA VAL A 213 9.46 -31.02 -4.40
C VAL A 213 8.02 -30.66 -3.98
N PHE A 214 7.72 -29.37 -4.00
CA PHE A 214 6.35 -28.92 -3.75
C PHE A 214 5.56 -28.84 -5.06
N ASP A 215 4.45 -29.57 -5.15
CA ASP A 215 3.62 -29.68 -6.34
C ASP A 215 2.11 -29.41 -6.07
N LYS A 216 1.76 -29.08 -4.83
CA LYS A 216 0.37 -28.91 -4.39
C LYS A 216 -0.13 -27.46 -4.50
N TYR A 217 0.05 -26.88 -5.68
CA TYR A 217 -0.56 -25.59 -6.02
C TYR A 217 -1.98 -25.80 -6.50
N VAL A 218 -2.94 -25.08 -5.90
CA VAL A 218 -4.36 -25.13 -6.27
C VAL A 218 -4.71 -23.83 -6.96
N THR A 219 -5.03 -23.91 -8.24
CA THR A 219 -5.35 -22.76 -9.07
C THR A 219 -6.82 -22.77 -9.46
N TYR A 220 -7.52 -21.67 -9.14
CA TYR A 220 -8.89 -21.43 -9.61
C TYR A 220 -9.13 -19.91 -9.79
N ASP A 221 -10.33 -19.53 -10.17
CA ASP A 221 -10.67 -18.14 -10.46
C ASP A 221 -10.80 -17.29 -9.16
N ASP A 222 -10.58 -15.98 -9.25
CA ASP A 222 -10.37 -15.10 -8.08
C ASP A 222 -11.64 -14.71 -7.29
N SER A 223 -12.82 -15.09 -7.73
CA SER A 223 -14.05 -14.76 -7.00
C SER A 223 -14.39 -15.80 -5.92
N TYR A 224 -15.03 -15.35 -4.83
CA TYR A 224 -15.55 -16.27 -3.82
C TYR A 224 -16.41 -17.38 -4.45
N LYS A 225 -17.32 -17.01 -5.36
CA LYS A 225 -18.24 -17.94 -5.99
C LYS A 225 -17.52 -19.02 -6.80
N SER A 226 -16.56 -18.66 -7.63
CA SER A 226 -15.80 -19.63 -8.42
C SER A 226 -14.90 -20.49 -7.56
N SER A 227 -14.25 -19.91 -6.57
CA SER A 227 -13.43 -20.62 -5.56
C SER A 227 -14.28 -21.68 -4.84
N TYR A 228 -15.43 -21.27 -4.33
CA TYR A 228 -16.33 -22.14 -3.60
C TYR A 228 -16.87 -23.28 -4.48
N THR A 229 -17.33 -22.97 -5.70
CA THR A 229 -17.85 -23.98 -6.63
C THR A 229 -16.80 -25.01 -6.98
N PHE A 230 -15.57 -24.55 -7.29
CA PHE A 230 -14.45 -25.43 -7.61
C PHE A 230 -14.09 -26.33 -6.42
N LEU A 231 -13.90 -25.75 -5.23
CA LEU A 231 -13.49 -26.50 -4.04
C LEU A 231 -14.55 -27.47 -3.55
N SER A 232 -15.84 -27.09 -3.61
CA SER A 232 -16.94 -27.98 -3.25
C SER A 232 -17.04 -29.19 -4.16
N ASP A 233 -16.69 -29.04 -5.45
CA ASP A 233 -16.65 -30.18 -6.37
C ASP A 233 -15.37 -31.01 -6.18
N TYR A 234 -14.23 -30.35 -5.99
CA TYR A 234 -12.94 -30.98 -5.78
C TYR A 234 -12.92 -31.88 -4.53
N TYR A 235 -13.44 -31.39 -3.39
CA TYR A 235 -13.45 -32.13 -2.13
C TYR A 235 -14.50 -33.25 -2.03
N LYS A 236 -15.36 -33.44 -3.04
CA LYS A 236 -16.17 -34.66 -3.13
C LYS A 236 -15.34 -35.92 -3.36
N SER A 237 -14.18 -35.79 -4.02
CA SER A 237 -13.33 -36.88 -4.40
C SER A 237 -11.89 -36.80 -3.86
N HIS A 238 -11.51 -35.67 -3.29
CA HIS A 238 -10.17 -35.42 -2.76
C HIS A 238 -10.25 -34.95 -1.30
N LYS A 239 -9.30 -35.41 -0.50
CA LYS A 239 -9.14 -34.85 0.86
C LYS A 239 -8.38 -33.54 0.81
N PRO A 240 -8.70 -32.55 1.67
CA PRO A 240 -7.86 -31.41 1.87
C PRO A 240 -6.50 -31.80 2.44
N SER A 241 -5.44 -31.08 2.10
CA SER A 241 -4.15 -31.23 2.76
C SER A 241 -4.24 -30.90 4.25
N ARG A 242 -3.35 -31.43 5.06
CA ARG A 242 -3.33 -31.18 6.51
C ARG A 242 -3.20 -29.67 6.83
N MET A 243 -2.46 -28.92 6.00
CA MET A 243 -2.35 -27.46 6.04
C MET A 243 -2.68 -26.88 4.67
N VAL A 244 -3.58 -25.88 4.63
CA VAL A 244 -3.86 -25.15 3.40
C VAL A 244 -3.53 -23.67 3.58
N ILE A 245 -2.66 -23.14 2.72
CA ILE A 245 -2.28 -21.75 2.66
C ILE A 245 -3.14 -21.03 1.63
N THR A 246 -3.85 -20.00 2.05
CA THR A 246 -4.62 -19.12 1.16
C THR A 246 -4.04 -17.71 1.22
N PHE A 247 -4.22 -16.93 0.17
CA PHE A 247 -3.72 -15.55 0.14
C PHE A 247 -4.75 -14.55 0.67
N ARG A 248 -5.99 -14.65 0.22
CA ARG A 248 -7.08 -13.72 0.55
C ARG A 248 -8.20 -14.35 1.37
N ASP A 249 -8.92 -13.50 2.09
CA ASP A 249 -10.09 -13.87 2.90
C ASP A 249 -11.18 -14.57 2.09
N SER A 250 -11.46 -14.09 0.87
CA SER A 250 -12.45 -14.73 -0.02
C SER A 250 -12.10 -16.19 -0.35
N GLN A 251 -10.82 -16.50 -0.54
CA GLN A 251 -10.33 -17.86 -0.77
C GLN A 251 -10.45 -18.69 0.51
N ALA A 252 -10.02 -18.14 1.64
CA ALA A 252 -10.07 -18.81 2.94
C ALA A 252 -11.51 -19.16 3.35
N ILE A 253 -12.44 -18.22 3.16
CA ILE A 253 -13.87 -18.44 3.48
C ILE A 253 -14.49 -19.47 2.54
N ALA A 254 -14.17 -19.42 1.24
CA ALA A 254 -14.65 -20.38 0.27
C ALA A 254 -14.16 -21.80 0.60
N LEU A 255 -12.89 -21.94 0.93
CA LEU A 255 -12.30 -23.22 1.32
C LEU A 255 -12.93 -23.76 2.60
N MET A 256 -13.08 -22.93 3.62
CA MET A 256 -13.71 -23.34 4.89
C MET A 256 -15.12 -23.86 4.68
N ASN A 257 -15.93 -23.17 3.85
CA ASN A 257 -17.31 -23.60 3.56
C ASN A 257 -17.33 -24.89 2.74
N ALA A 258 -16.46 -25.03 1.73
CA ALA A 258 -16.36 -26.24 0.93
C ALA A 258 -15.92 -27.46 1.76
N CYS A 259 -14.92 -27.31 2.65
CA CYS A 259 -14.51 -28.35 3.59
C CYS A 259 -15.67 -28.80 4.47
N LYS A 260 -16.36 -27.85 5.09
CA LYS A 260 -17.50 -28.13 5.99
C LYS A 260 -18.61 -28.91 5.29
N GLU A 261 -18.97 -28.53 4.07
CA GLU A 261 -20.00 -29.22 3.28
C GLU A 261 -19.58 -30.61 2.80
N SER A 262 -18.28 -30.80 2.60
CA SER A 262 -17.71 -32.11 2.25
C SER A 262 -17.45 -33.00 3.49
N GLY A 263 -17.83 -32.54 4.68
CA GLY A 263 -17.72 -33.31 5.92
C GLY A 263 -16.35 -33.22 6.60
N TYR A 264 -15.47 -32.32 6.17
CA TYR A 264 -14.18 -32.09 6.80
C TYR A 264 -14.23 -30.98 7.86
N SER A 265 -13.59 -31.22 9.00
CA SER A 265 -13.53 -30.25 10.11
C SER A 265 -12.24 -29.43 10.06
N ILE A 266 -12.36 -28.16 10.43
CA ILE A 266 -11.25 -27.26 10.67
C ILE A 266 -11.25 -26.94 12.18
N PRO A 267 -10.14 -27.17 12.89
CA PRO A 267 -8.81 -27.54 12.40
C PRO A 267 -8.49 -29.04 12.37
N ASP A 268 -9.41 -29.95 12.74
CA ASP A 268 -9.09 -31.35 13.05
C ASP A 268 -8.59 -32.14 11.82
N ASP A 269 -9.30 -32.03 10.68
CA ASP A 269 -8.92 -32.70 9.43
C ASP A 269 -7.93 -31.87 8.60
N THR A 270 -8.09 -30.54 8.61
CA THR A 270 -7.25 -29.59 7.88
C THR A 270 -7.09 -28.30 8.65
N GLU A 271 -5.91 -27.78 8.72
CA GLU A 271 -5.62 -26.43 9.22
C GLU A 271 -5.60 -25.43 8.06
N LEU A 272 -6.07 -24.22 8.33
CA LEU A 272 -6.17 -23.16 7.34
C LEU A 272 -5.47 -21.90 7.82
N VAL A 273 -4.55 -21.40 6.99
CA VAL A 273 -3.92 -20.10 7.20
C VAL A 273 -4.20 -19.19 6.03
N CYS A 274 -4.50 -17.92 6.33
CA CYS A 274 -4.66 -16.87 5.32
C CYS A 274 -3.53 -15.84 5.48
N ILE A 275 -2.86 -15.51 4.38
CA ILE A 275 -1.76 -14.56 4.38
C ILE A 275 -2.26 -13.15 4.70
N LEU A 276 -3.31 -12.68 4.01
CA LEU A 276 -3.89 -11.37 4.29
C LEU A 276 -4.89 -11.44 5.44
N ASN A 277 -4.68 -10.58 6.44
CA ASN A 277 -5.59 -10.46 7.57
C ASN A 277 -6.73 -9.49 7.25
N SER A 278 -7.97 -9.97 7.27
CA SER A 278 -9.15 -9.13 7.17
C SER A 278 -10.06 -9.26 8.38
N LYS A 279 -10.87 -8.22 8.63
CA LYS A 279 -11.87 -8.24 9.70
C LYS A 279 -12.89 -9.39 9.55
N TYR A 280 -13.11 -9.87 8.34
CA TYR A 280 -14.05 -10.97 8.09
C TYR A 280 -13.54 -12.28 8.66
N LEU A 281 -12.25 -12.56 8.58
CA LEU A 281 -11.64 -13.78 9.11
C LEU A 281 -11.76 -13.88 10.64
N THR A 282 -11.71 -12.74 11.33
CA THR A 282 -11.89 -12.71 12.80
C THR A 282 -13.32 -13.02 13.26
N MET A 283 -14.28 -12.86 12.35
CA MET A 283 -15.70 -13.15 12.62
C MET A 283 -16.09 -14.61 12.31
N MET A 284 -15.21 -15.36 11.63
CA MET A 284 -15.49 -16.74 11.23
C MET A 284 -15.44 -17.70 12.44
N ARG A 285 -16.14 -18.83 12.30
CA ARG A 285 -16.11 -19.92 13.29
C ARG A 285 -15.97 -21.26 12.55
N PRO A 286 -14.87 -22.00 12.74
CA PRO A 286 -13.73 -21.64 13.58
C PRO A 286 -12.99 -20.39 13.08
N THR A 287 -12.21 -19.74 13.95
CA THR A 287 -11.35 -18.63 13.57
C THR A 287 -10.22 -19.12 12.67
N ILE A 288 -9.99 -18.42 11.58
CA ILE A 288 -8.90 -18.73 10.64
C ILE A 288 -7.62 -18.04 11.11
N SER A 289 -6.53 -18.77 11.15
CA SER A 289 -5.20 -18.24 11.44
C SER A 289 -4.75 -17.29 10.32
N THR A 290 -4.12 -16.16 10.69
CA THR A 290 -3.64 -15.18 9.73
C THR A 290 -2.25 -14.70 10.12
N TYR A 291 -1.49 -14.23 9.13
CA TYR A 291 -0.27 -13.48 9.41
C TYR A 291 -0.60 -12.07 9.90
N ASN A 292 0.13 -11.63 10.92
CA ASN A 292 0.03 -10.24 11.38
C ASN A 292 0.97 -9.36 10.54
N ILE A 293 0.49 -8.94 9.39
CA ILE A 293 1.19 -7.98 8.53
C ILE A 293 0.99 -6.58 9.14
N PRO A 294 2.06 -5.83 9.46
CA PRO A 294 1.97 -4.50 10.03
C PRO A 294 1.61 -3.46 8.94
N GLU A 295 0.42 -3.60 8.36
CA GLU A 295 -0.03 -2.82 7.20
C GLU A 295 -0.04 -1.31 7.48
N TYR A 296 -0.44 -0.89 8.68
CA TYR A 296 -0.42 0.52 9.06
C TYR A 296 1.01 1.07 9.11
N ASP A 297 1.92 0.33 9.72
CA ASP A 297 3.32 0.74 9.87
C ASP A 297 4.03 0.81 8.50
N LEU A 298 3.68 -0.08 7.56
CA LEU A 298 4.16 0.00 6.17
C LEU A 298 3.82 1.32 5.50
N GLY A 299 2.68 1.91 5.84
CA GLY A 299 2.29 3.22 5.33
C GLY A 299 2.87 4.38 6.12
N ALA A 300 3.25 4.15 7.37
CA ALA A 300 3.76 5.19 8.27
C ALA A 300 5.28 5.39 8.19
N VAL A 301 6.00 4.46 7.60
CA VAL A 301 7.47 4.50 7.41
C VAL A 301 7.82 5.38 6.23
#